data_8c1cc90a054f651cc80e4f45e898e437
#
_entry.id   8c1cc90a054f651cc80e4f45e898e437
#
_cell.length_a   1.000
_cell.length_b   1.000
_cell.length_c   1.000
_cell.angle_alpha   90.00
_cell.angle_beta   90.00
_cell.angle_gamma   90.00
#
_symmetry.space_group_name_H-M   'P 1'
#
loop_
_entity.id
_entity.type
_entity.pdbx_description
1 polymer ?
#
loop_
_entity_poly.entity_id
_entity_poly.type
_entity_poly.pdbx_seq_one_letter_code
_entity_poly.pdbx_strand_id
1 'polypeptide(L)'
;VSPDTNQIYHLDNLDLLGRIDTESINLIYCDILYGTGKKFKDYEDLPADRHVIDDHYIPRLYEMKRVLKSNGTIYLQMDLRIVHWIRVLMDNVFGYENFRNQIVVKFNIGGRGKREFAKKHDYIIVYTKSEEFVFNDLDIRVPYKSVISKKQARPNITEEKLKIGTIPTNVWDDIPSGLKVKKSTDYYSEKHPKILERIIKASSNENDVVADFYCGSGTTFAVAKSLNRNFIGCDINADAVRISNERLSKK
;
A
#
# COMPACT_ATOMS: atom_id res chain seq x y z
N VAL A 1 -19.35 17.55 -9.76
CA VAL A 1 -18.99 16.48 -10.73
C VAL A 1 -17.81 15.71 -10.15
N SER A 2 -17.94 14.39 -10.05
CA SER A 2 -16.87 13.52 -9.58
C SER A 2 -15.66 13.60 -10.50
N PRO A 3 -14.42 13.55 -9.97
CA PRO A 3 -13.22 13.61 -10.78
C PRO A 3 -13.10 12.37 -11.69
N ASP A 4 -12.50 12.58 -12.88
CA ASP A 4 -12.28 11.48 -13.82
C ASP A 4 -11.28 10.45 -13.27
N THR A 5 -11.53 9.18 -13.58
CA THR A 5 -10.56 8.11 -13.37
C THR A 5 -9.44 8.15 -14.41
N ASN A 6 -8.34 7.41 -14.17
CA ASN A 6 -7.12 7.40 -14.95
C ASN A 6 -6.41 8.77 -15.02
N GLN A 7 -6.58 9.55 -13.94
CA GLN A 7 -5.99 10.87 -13.75
C GLN A 7 -5.23 10.97 -12.42
N ILE A 8 -4.18 11.79 -12.42
CA ILE A 8 -3.40 12.15 -11.24
C ILE A 8 -3.54 13.66 -11.04
N TYR A 9 -4.00 14.06 -9.87
CA TYR A 9 -4.31 15.45 -9.55
C TYR A 9 -3.20 16.09 -8.72
N HIS A 10 -2.83 17.32 -9.04
CA HIS A 10 -1.97 18.14 -8.19
C HIS A 10 -2.86 18.88 -7.19
N LEU A 11 -3.18 18.24 -6.06
CA LEU A 11 -4.08 18.73 -5.01
C LEU A 11 -3.67 18.16 -3.66
N ASP A 12 -4.10 18.84 -2.57
CA ASP A 12 -4.18 18.16 -1.27
C ASP A 12 -5.17 16.99 -1.36
N ASN A 13 -4.83 15.91 -0.70
CA ASN A 13 -5.64 14.69 -0.79
C ASN A 13 -7.02 14.82 -0.15
N LEU A 14 -7.20 15.66 0.88
CA LEU A 14 -8.51 15.92 1.47
C LEU A 14 -9.41 16.68 0.49
N ASP A 15 -8.85 17.61 -0.30
CA ASP A 15 -9.57 18.31 -1.35
C ASP A 15 -10.02 17.38 -2.48
N LEU A 16 -9.16 16.45 -2.88
CA LEU A 16 -9.53 15.45 -3.88
C LEU A 16 -10.59 14.49 -3.33
N LEU A 17 -10.37 13.95 -2.13
CA LEU A 17 -11.31 13.04 -1.46
C LEU A 17 -12.71 13.65 -1.36
N GLY A 18 -12.83 14.93 -0.99
CA GLY A 18 -14.12 15.64 -0.91
C GLY A 18 -14.87 15.74 -2.23
N ARG A 19 -14.22 15.53 -3.38
CA ARG A 19 -14.84 15.56 -4.72
C ARG A 19 -15.21 14.17 -5.25
N ILE A 20 -14.65 13.10 -4.68
CA ILE A 20 -14.91 11.72 -5.10
C ILE A 20 -16.25 11.25 -4.53
N ASP A 21 -17.04 10.58 -5.35
CA ASP A 21 -18.33 10.03 -4.94
C ASP A 21 -18.17 8.96 -3.85
N THR A 22 -19.16 8.89 -2.97
CA THR A 22 -19.25 7.85 -1.95
C THR A 22 -19.31 6.48 -2.61
N GLU A 23 -18.55 5.50 -2.03
CA GLU A 23 -18.55 4.10 -2.49
C GLU A 23 -18.19 3.90 -3.98
N SER A 24 -17.22 4.67 -4.46
CA SER A 24 -16.76 4.60 -5.85
C SER A 24 -15.39 3.91 -6.03
N ILE A 25 -14.60 3.78 -4.96
CA ILE A 25 -13.24 3.22 -4.98
C ILE A 25 -13.25 1.76 -4.49
N ASN A 26 -12.60 0.86 -5.23
CA ASN A 26 -12.51 -0.55 -4.87
C ASN A 26 -11.32 -0.85 -3.94
N LEU A 27 -10.18 -0.21 -4.18
CA LEU A 27 -8.95 -0.43 -3.45
C LEU A 27 -8.25 0.91 -3.18
N ILE A 28 -7.87 1.14 -1.93
CA ILE A 28 -6.99 2.25 -1.56
C ILE A 28 -5.66 1.67 -1.10
N TYR A 29 -4.57 2.17 -1.66
CA TYR A 29 -3.23 1.99 -1.12
C TYR A 29 -2.59 3.35 -0.96
N CYS A 30 -1.94 3.60 0.19
CA CYS A 30 -1.18 4.82 0.41
C CYS A 30 0.12 4.50 1.18
N ASP A 31 1.23 5.00 0.65
CA ASP A 31 2.50 5.11 1.36
C ASP A 31 2.51 6.45 2.10
N ILE A 32 1.96 6.47 3.31
CA ILE A 32 1.65 7.70 4.04
C ILE A 32 2.91 8.36 4.62
N LEU A 33 2.82 9.59 5.14
CA LEU A 33 3.91 10.28 5.82
C LEU A 33 4.28 9.53 7.12
N TYR A 34 5.58 9.36 7.38
CA TYR A 34 6.09 8.46 8.43
C TYR A 34 6.31 9.12 9.79
N GLY A 35 6.05 10.42 9.90
CA GLY A 35 6.26 11.15 11.15
C GLY A 35 7.74 11.30 11.51
N THR A 36 8.62 11.50 10.53
CA THR A 36 10.06 11.67 10.78
C THR A 36 10.45 13.07 11.17
N GLY A 37 9.58 14.06 10.92
CA GLY A 37 9.84 15.48 11.10
C GLY A 37 10.95 16.03 10.19
N LYS A 38 11.28 15.30 9.11
CA LYS A 38 12.37 15.65 8.21
C LYS A 38 11.85 16.26 6.92
N LYS A 39 12.61 17.21 6.40
CA LYS A 39 12.45 17.69 5.04
C LYS A 39 13.28 16.86 4.10
N PHE A 40 12.63 16.15 3.18
CA PHE A 40 13.26 15.42 2.09
C PHE A 40 13.33 16.30 0.84
N LYS A 41 14.02 15.82 -0.18
CA LYS A 41 14.11 16.54 -1.46
C LYS A 41 12.73 16.76 -2.08
N ASP A 42 11.87 15.76 -2.00
CA ASP A 42 10.61 15.70 -2.73
C ASP A 42 9.37 15.99 -1.86
N TYR A 43 9.50 16.00 -0.53
CA TYR A 43 8.39 16.28 0.41
C TYR A 43 8.89 16.64 1.80
N GLU A 44 8.01 17.24 2.61
CA GLU A 44 8.21 17.48 4.03
C GLU A 44 7.34 16.52 4.84
N ASP A 45 7.96 15.79 5.76
CA ASP A 45 7.28 14.80 6.57
C ASP A 45 6.75 15.41 7.87
N LEU A 46 5.64 14.88 8.37
CA LEU A 46 5.05 15.31 9.64
C LEU A 46 6.01 15.06 10.81
N PRO A 47 5.98 15.88 11.87
CA PRO A 47 6.66 15.53 13.12
C PRO A 47 5.97 14.31 13.78
N ALA A 48 6.74 13.53 14.56
CA ALA A 48 6.22 12.44 15.38
C ALA A 48 5.52 12.98 16.63
N ASP A 49 4.51 13.81 16.44
CA ASP A 49 3.65 14.37 17.47
C ASP A 49 2.24 13.81 17.32
N ARG A 50 1.65 13.32 18.41
CA ARG A 50 0.36 12.65 18.37
C ARG A 50 -0.77 13.56 17.88
N HIS A 51 -0.79 14.80 18.31
CA HIS A 51 -1.85 15.75 17.91
C HIS A 51 -1.74 16.09 16.43
N VAL A 52 -0.53 16.33 15.91
CA VAL A 52 -0.30 16.59 14.49
C VAL A 52 -0.70 15.38 13.64
N ILE A 53 -0.38 14.18 14.10
CA ILE A 53 -0.77 12.93 13.40
C ILE A 53 -2.30 12.77 13.40
N ASP A 54 -2.96 12.98 14.54
CA ASP A 54 -4.41 12.87 14.65
C ASP A 54 -5.12 13.91 13.77
N ASP A 55 -4.73 15.17 13.85
CA ASP A 55 -5.29 16.28 13.07
C ASP A 55 -5.15 16.05 11.55
N HIS A 56 -4.01 15.49 11.12
CA HIS A 56 -3.78 15.19 9.72
C HIS A 56 -4.58 13.99 9.23
N TYR A 57 -4.55 12.87 9.97
CA TYR A 57 -5.08 11.61 9.46
C TYR A 57 -6.56 11.39 9.74
N ILE A 58 -7.12 11.87 10.85
CA ILE A 58 -8.53 11.62 11.20
C ILE A 58 -9.47 12.04 10.07
N PRO A 59 -9.47 13.29 9.57
CA PRO A 59 -10.39 13.69 8.49
C PRO A 59 -10.16 12.90 7.21
N ARG A 60 -8.91 12.58 6.87
CA ARG A 60 -8.55 11.81 5.68
C ARG A 60 -9.03 10.37 5.75
N LEU A 61 -8.91 9.73 6.91
CA LEU A 61 -9.36 8.34 7.10
C LEU A 61 -10.89 8.23 7.02
N TYR A 62 -11.64 9.21 7.55
CA TYR A 62 -13.10 9.24 7.38
C TYR A 62 -13.50 9.38 5.92
N GLU A 63 -12.85 10.26 5.17
CA GLU A 63 -13.11 10.44 3.75
C GLU A 63 -12.68 9.20 2.93
N MET A 64 -11.53 8.59 3.23
CA MET A 64 -11.09 7.33 2.60
C MET A 64 -12.13 6.21 2.84
N LYS A 65 -12.67 6.10 4.07
CA LYS A 65 -13.76 5.16 4.35
C LYS A 65 -15.04 5.50 3.57
N ARG A 66 -15.39 6.78 3.44
CA ARG A 66 -16.57 7.22 2.69
C ARG A 66 -16.48 6.81 1.22
N VAL A 67 -15.38 7.11 0.55
CA VAL A 67 -15.20 6.82 -0.88
C VAL A 67 -14.97 5.33 -1.19
N LEU A 68 -14.53 4.54 -0.22
CA LEU A 68 -14.31 3.11 -0.38
C LEU A 68 -15.65 2.37 -0.51
N LYS A 69 -15.77 1.47 -1.48
CA LYS A 69 -16.96 0.61 -1.66
C LYS A 69 -17.15 -0.31 -0.46
N SER A 70 -18.37 -0.81 -0.25
CA SER A 70 -18.69 -1.73 0.85
C SER A 70 -17.79 -2.97 0.88
N ASN A 71 -17.42 -3.51 -0.28
CA ASN A 71 -16.52 -4.66 -0.43
C ASN A 71 -15.04 -4.26 -0.66
N GLY A 72 -14.70 -2.99 -0.45
CA GLY A 72 -13.38 -2.45 -0.72
C GLY A 72 -12.39 -2.68 0.42
N THR A 73 -11.09 -2.59 0.07
CA THR A 73 -9.97 -2.79 0.99
C THR A 73 -9.04 -1.57 0.99
N ILE A 74 -8.51 -1.22 2.16
CA ILE A 74 -7.50 -0.17 2.31
C ILE A 74 -6.21 -0.72 2.90
N TYR A 75 -5.09 -0.32 2.31
CA TYR A 75 -3.73 -0.64 2.72
C TYR A 75 -2.98 0.66 3.01
N LEU A 76 -2.50 0.83 4.23
CA LEU A 76 -1.67 1.97 4.61
C LEU A 76 -0.26 1.49 4.98
N GLN A 77 0.73 1.94 4.21
CA GLN A 77 2.14 1.65 4.46
C GLN A 77 2.80 2.77 5.27
N MET A 78 3.58 2.39 6.28
CA MET A 78 4.31 3.30 7.16
C MET A 78 5.42 2.56 7.91
N ASP A 79 6.26 3.30 8.61
CA ASP A 79 7.27 2.71 9.49
C ASP A 79 6.82 2.58 10.96
N LEU A 80 7.73 2.10 11.79
CA LEU A 80 7.53 1.86 13.22
C LEU A 80 7.08 3.09 14.02
N ARG A 81 7.40 4.33 13.59
CA ARG A 81 7.17 5.55 14.38
C ARG A 81 5.70 5.79 14.66
N ILE A 82 4.86 5.61 13.65
CA ILE A 82 3.44 5.97 13.73
C ILE A 82 2.49 4.79 13.60
N VAL A 83 2.97 3.57 13.28
CA VAL A 83 2.12 2.41 12.99
C VAL A 83 1.10 2.14 14.10
N HIS A 84 1.49 2.28 15.37
CA HIS A 84 0.59 2.02 16.50
C HIS A 84 -0.48 3.11 16.64
N TRP A 85 -0.14 4.38 16.35
CA TRP A 85 -1.12 5.48 16.36
C TRP A 85 -2.12 5.32 15.22
N ILE A 86 -1.62 5.09 14.02
CA ILE A 86 -2.48 4.89 12.84
C ILE A 86 -3.37 3.65 13.02
N ARG A 87 -2.85 2.56 13.65
CA ARG A 87 -3.67 1.39 13.94
C ARG A 87 -4.86 1.74 14.84
N VAL A 88 -4.67 2.52 15.90
CA VAL A 88 -5.76 2.95 16.79
C VAL A 88 -6.76 3.84 16.06
N LEU A 89 -6.28 4.78 15.21
CA LEU A 89 -7.17 5.60 14.39
C LEU A 89 -7.99 4.76 13.42
N MET A 90 -7.38 3.76 12.78
CA MET A 90 -8.08 2.85 11.87
C MET A 90 -9.12 1.99 12.60
N ASP A 91 -8.82 1.51 13.82
CA ASP A 91 -9.80 0.79 14.64
C ASP A 91 -11.02 1.68 14.97
N ASN A 92 -10.81 2.97 15.27
CA ASN A 92 -11.89 3.93 15.54
C ASN A 92 -12.70 4.27 14.30
N VAL A 93 -12.07 4.41 13.14
CA VAL A 93 -12.75 4.81 11.89
C VAL A 93 -13.39 3.62 11.20
N PHE A 94 -12.66 2.51 11.00
CA PHE A 94 -13.13 1.35 10.23
C PHE A 94 -13.84 0.31 11.09
N GLY A 95 -13.57 0.27 12.39
CA GLY A 95 -14.00 -0.78 13.32
C GLY A 95 -12.90 -1.84 13.49
N TYR A 96 -12.66 -2.26 14.74
CA TYR A 96 -11.65 -3.28 15.07
C TYR A 96 -11.92 -4.61 14.35
N GLU A 97 -13.18 -4.97 14.17
CA GLU A 97 -13.66 -6.19 13.50
C GLU A 97 -13.29 -6.23 12.01
N ASN A 98 -13.04 -5.07 11.40
CA ASN A 98 -12.64 -4.94 9.99
C ASN A 98 -11.13 -4.94 9.78
N PHE A 99 -10.34 -5.08 10.85
CA PHE A 99 -8.91 -5.32 10.74
C PHE A 99 -8.63 -6.69 10.14
N ARG A 100 -7.84 -6.74 9.07
CA ARG A 100 -7.50 -8.00 8.40
C ARG A 100 -6.07 -8.43 8.68
N ASN A 101 -5.11 -7.53 8.59
CA ASN A 101 -3.70 -7.90 8.78
C ASN A 101 -2.80 -6.70 9.07
N GLN A 102 -1.65 -7.02 9.66
CA GLN A 102 -0.47 -6.16 9.69
C GLN A 102 0.66 -6.90 9.00
N ILE A 103 1.05 -6.40 7.82
CA ILE A 103 2.09 -7.00 6.98
C ILE A 103 3.41 -6.32 7.30
N VAL A 104 4.48 -7.12 7.41
CA VAL A 104 5.85 -6.67 7.59
C VAL A 104 6.58 -6.79 6.25
N VAL A 105 6.96 -5.67 5.66
CA VAL A 105 7.77 -5.63 4.42
C VAL A 105 9.22 -5.46 4.79
N LYS A 106 10.01 -6.52 4.65
CA LYS A 106 11.41 -6.54 5.05
C LYS A 106 12.32 -5.89 4.01
N PHE A 107 13.27 -5.08 4.47
CA PHE A 107 14.35 -4.54 3.63
C PHE A 107 15.70 -5.16 4.00
N ASN A 108 16.58 -5.21 3.01
CA ASN A 108 17.97 -5.62 3.20
C ASN A 108 18.93 -4.42 3.35
N ILE A 109 18.43 -3.19 3.28
CA ILE A 109 19.19 -1.93 3.42
C ILE A 109 18.92 -1.33 4.80
N GLY A 110 19.88 -0.56 5.29
CA GLY A 110 19.77 0.22 6.52
C GLY A 110 20.96 0.03 7.44
N GLY A 111 21.16 1.03 8.31
CA GLY A 111 22.29 1.06 9.25
C GLY A 111 22.29 -0.09 10.26
N ARG A 112 23.42 -0.25 10.92
CA ARG A 112 23.56 -1.14 12.09
C ARG A 112 23.23 -0.32 13.34
N GLY A 113 22.30 -0.80 14.16
CA GLY A 113 22.06 -0.23 15.48
C GLY A 113 23.29 -0.44 16.38
N LYS A 114 23.62 0.58 17.19
CA LYS A 114 24.68 0.47 18.20
C LYS A 114 24.14 0.09 19.58
N ARG A 115 22.91 0.49 19.89
CA ARG A 115 22.25 0.26 21.19
C ARG A 115 20.82 -0.29 21.06
N GLU A 116 20.36 -0.56 19.84
CA GLU A 116 19.06 -1.14 19.51
C GLU A 116 19.17 -2.05 18.30
N PHE A 117 18.18 -2.90 18.06
CA PHE A 117 18.11 -3.70 16.84
C PHE A 117 17.88 -2.80 15.63
N ALA A 118 18.52 -3.12 14.51
CA ALA A 118 18.39 -2.37 13.28
C ALA A 118 16.94 -2.45 12.74
N LYS A 119 16.33 -1.29 12.47
CA LYS A 119 14.99 -1.16 11.88
C LYS A 119 15.09 -1.42 10.37
N LYS A 120 14.58 -2.59 9.91
CA LYS A 120 14.75 -3.06 8.53
C LYS A 120 13.44 -3.53 7.92
N HIS A 121 12.35 -2.84 8.22
CA HIS A 121 11.05 -3.14 7.66
C HIS A 121 10.11 -1.93 7.75
N ASP A 122 9.13 -1.92 6.86
CA ASP A 122 7.91 -1.13 6.98
C ASP A 122 6.76 -2.03 7.39
N TYR A 123 5.68 -1.41 7.82
CA TYR A 123 4.40 -2.05 8.07
C TYR A 123 3.39 -1.63 7.02
N ILE A 124 2.50 -2.55 6.66
CA ILE A 124 1.27 -2.24 5.93
C ILE A 124 0.10 -2.72 6.78
N ILE A 125 -0.76 -1.79 7.19
CA ILE A 125 -1.99 -2.10 7.92
C ILE A 125 -3.11 -2.29 6.91
N VAL A 126 -3.90 -3.35 7.07
CA VAL A 126 -4.95 -3.74 6.15
C VAL A 126 -6.30 -3.76 6.84
N TYR A 127 -7.24 -2.99 6.31
CA TYR A 127 -8.66 -2.99 6.72
C TYR A 127 -9.56 -3.19 5.53
N THR A 128 -10.73 -3.74 5.77
CA THR A 128 -11.84 -3.76 4.81
C THR A 128 -12.96 -2.84 5.29
N LYS A 129 -13.87 -2.45 4.40
CA LYS A 129 -15.03 -1.64 4.82
C LYS A 129 -16.10 -2.48 5.51
N SER A 130 -16.17 -3.77 5.15
CA SER A 130 -17.10 -4.74 5.75
C SER A 130 -16.49 -6.14 5.80
N GLU A 131 -17.25 -7.13 6.27
CA GLU A 131 -16.84 -8.53 6.26
C GLU A 131 -16.82 -9.14 4.85
N GLU A 132 -17.64 -8.63 3.93
CA GLU A 132 -17.65 -9.05 2.53
C GLU A 132 -16.67 -8.19 1.75
N PHE A 133 -15.55 -8.78 1.33
CA PHE A 133 -14.48 -8.08 0.61
C PHE A 133 -13.83 -8.94 -0.47
N VAL A 134 -13.21 -8.28 -1.44
CA VAL A 134 -12.48 -8.95 -2.52
C VAL A 134 -11.13 -9.44 -2.00
N PHE A 135 -10.88 -10.76 -2.12
CA PHE A 135 -9.58 -11.36 -1.86
C PHE A 135 -9.28 -12.51 -2.83
N ASN A 136 -8.49 -12.22 -3.87
CA ASN A 136 -8.14 -13.14 -4.95
C ASN A 136 -6.90 -13.96 -4.56
N ASP A 137 -7.06 -14.98 -3.74
CA ASP A 137 -5.96 -15.75 -3.17
C ASP A 137 -5.13 -16.51 -4.24
N LEU A 138 -5.75 -16.95 -5.32
CA LEU A 138 -5.07 -17.66 -6.41
C LEU A 138 -4.08 -16.79 -7.16
N ASP A 139 -4.36 -15.48 -7.32
CA ASP A 139 -3.56 -14.55 -8.12
C ASP A 139 -2.27 -14.11 -7.41
N ILE A 140 -2.17 -14.37 -6.10
CA ILE A 140 -1.03 -13.96 -5.26
C ILE A 140 -0.22 -15.13 -4.72
N ARG A 141 -0.54 -16.36 -5.08
CA ARG A 141 0.15 -17.54 -4.55
C ARG A 141 1.61 -17.56 -4.94
N VAL A 142 2.42 -18.02 -4.02
CA VAL A 142 3.87 -18.17 -4.18
C VAL A 142 4.27 -19.65 -4.07
N PRO A 143 5.35 -20.07 -4.73
CA PRO A 143 5.84 -21.43 -4.54
C PRO A 143 6.20 -21.70 -3.08
N TYR A 144 6.01 -22.92 -2.67
CA TYR A 144 6.50 -23.33 -1.35
C TYR A 144 8.03 -23.24 -1.27
N LYS A 145 8.60 -22.63 -0.26
CA LYS A 145 10.06 -22.36 -0.12
C LYS A 145 10.95 -23.60 -0.08
N SER A 146 10.42 -24.78 0.27
CA SER A 146 11.19 -26.03 0.32
C SER A 146 10.31 -27.26 0.06
N VAL A 147 10.65 -28.10 -0.91
CA VAL A 147 9.94 -29.36 -1.20
C VAL A 147 10.32 -30.44 -0.18
N ILE A 148 11.58 -30.49 0.29
CA ILE A 148 12.09 -31.53 1.18
C ILE A 148 11.47 -31.40 2.59
N SER A 149 11.39 -30.19 3.12
CA SER A 149 10.75 -29.95 4.42
C SER A 149 9.22 -30.17 4.44
N LYS A 150 8.59 -30.23 3.28
CA LYS A 150 7.13 -30.37 3.15
C LYS A 150 6.62 -31.76 3.37
N LYS A 151 7.28 -32.78 2.79
CA LYS A 151 6.93 -34.20 3.03
C LYS A 151 7.13 -34.58 4.49
N GLN A 152 8.11 -33.97 5.17
CA GLN A 152 8.37 -34.21 6.59
C GLN A 152 7.44 -33.43 7.53
N ALA A 153 7.12 -32.15 7.18
CA ALA A 153 6.31 -31.29 8.04
C ALA A 153 4.80 -31.39 7.79
N ARG A 154 4.38 -31.85 6.58
CA ARG A 154 2.97 -31.95 6.17
C ARG A 154 2.76 -33.16 5.27
N PRO A 155 2.59 -34.38 5.84
CA PRO A 155 2.47 -35.62 5.08
C PRO A 155 1.27 -35.65 4.10
N ASN A 156 0.28 -34.76 4.29
CA ASN A 156 -0.95 -34.70 3.48
C ASN A 156 -0.94 -33.64 2.38
N ILE A 157 0.21 -33.07 2.01
CA ILE A 157 0.26 -32.10 0.91
C ILE A 157 0.28 -32.84 -0.43
N THR A 158 -0.76 -32.63 -1.23
CA THR A 158 -0.89 -33.28 -2.56
C THR A 158 0.03 -32.59 -3.58
N GLU A 159 0.36 -33.30 -4.69
CA GLU A 159 1.13 -32.71 -5.80
C GLU A 159 0.41 -31.51 -6.42
N GLU A 160 -0.91 -31.55 -6.49
CA GLU A 160 -1.74 -30.44 -6.97
C GLU A 160 -1.57 -29.20 -6.11
N LYS A 161 -1.63 -29.30 -4.77
CA LYS A 161 -1.36 -28.21 -3.84
C LYS A 161 0.06 -27.66 -3.99
N LEU A 162 1.03 -28.54 -4.30
CA LEU A 162 2.40 -28.08 -4.56
C LEU A 162 2.52 -27.25 -5.84
N LYS A 163 1.77 -27.58 -6.88
CA LYS A 163 1.73 -26.81 -8.14
C LYS A 163 1.04 -25.46 -7.95
N ILE A 164 -0.10 -25.43 -7.27
CA ILE A 164 -0.87 -24.21 -7.00
C ILE A 164 -0.11 -23.23 -6.09
N GLY A 165 0.75 -23.72 -5.20
CA GLY A 165 1.48 -22.89 -4.24
C GLY A 165 0.66 -22.53 -2.98
N THR A 166 1.13 -21.55 -2.23
CA THR A 166 0.52 -21.08 -0.97
C THR A 166 0.33 -19.57 -0.97
N ILE A 167 -0.68 -19.10 -0.24
CA ILE A 167 -0.83 -17.68 0.05
C ILE A 167 0.42 -17.19 0.78
N PRO A 168 1.01 -16.04 0.41
CA PRO A 168 2.13 -15.45 1.14
C PRO A 168 1.78 -15.22 2.62
N THR A 169 2.76 -15.37 3.49
CA THR A 169 2.59 -14.95 4.89
C THR A 169 2.54 -13.42 4.99
N ASN A 170 2.21 -12.90 6.17
CA ASN A 170 2.25 -11.48 6.44
C ASN A 170 3.68 -10.93 6.70
N VAL A 171 4.72 -11.73 6.51
CA VAL A 171 6.11 -11.29 6.48
C VAL A 171 6.63 -11.43 5.07
N TRP A 172 6.75 -10.29 4.37
CA TRP A 172 7.20 -10.23 2.97
C TRP A 172 8.72 -10.04 2.92
N ASP A 173 9.44 -11.14 2.87
CA ASP A 173 10.90 -11.20 2.74
C ASP A 173 11.36 -11.65 1.33
N ASP A 174 10.38 -11.91 0.46
CA ASP A 174 10.57 -12.39 -0.92
C ASP A 174 10.54 -11.26 -1.97
N ILE A 175 10.25 -10.03 -1.53
CA ILE A 175 10.27 -8.85 -2.40
C ILE A 175 11.69 -8.27 -2.43
N PRO A 176 12.28 -8.11 -3.62
CA PRO A 176 13.62 -7.55 -3.73
C PRO A 176 13.68 -6.14 -3.13
N SER A 177 14.68 -5.88 -2.34
CA SER A 177 14.93 -4.56 -1.75
C SER A 177 16.43 -4.29 -1.72
N GLY A 178 16.81 -3.02 -1.83
CA GLY A 178 18.20 -2.66 -1.69
C GLY A 178 18.83 -1.97 -2.89
N LEU A 179 20.14 -1.67 -2.78
CA LEU A 179 20.93 -0.96 -3.79
C LEU A 179 20.96 -1.64 -5.16
N LYS A 180 20.62 -2.93 -5.23
CA LYS A 180 20.60 -3.71 -6.48
C LYS A 180 19.28 -3.58 -7.26
N VAL A 181 18.26 -2.96 -6.67
CA VAL A 181 16.99 -2.74 -7.35
C VAL A 181 17.10 -1.46 -8.17
N LYS A 182 17.06 -1.60 -9.50
CA LYS A 182 17.05 -0.45 -10.40
C LYS A 182 15.75 0.30 -10.21
N LYS A 183 15.83 1.56 -9.78
CA LYS A 183 14.67 2.45 -9.73
C LYS A 183 14.21 2.77 -11.15
N SER A 184 12.92 2.94 -11.34
CA SER A 184 12.37 3.35 -12.63
C SER A 184 12.32 4.88 -12.79
N THR A 185 12.46 5.59 -11.67
CA THR A 185 12.50 7.06 -11.60
C THR A 185 13.61 7.53 -10.64
N ASP A 186 13.92 8.83 -10.68
CA ASP A 186 14.85 9.46 -9.74
C ASP A 186 14.18 9.86 -8.41
N TYR A 187 12.93 9.46 -8.18
CA TYR A 187 12.21 9.75 -6.96
C TYR A 187 12.79 8.98 -5.76
N TYR A 188 13.04 9.70 -4.65
CA TYR A 188 13.81 9.15 -3.51
C TYR A 188 13.14 7.93 -2.87
N SER A 189 11.82 7.99 -2.65
CA SER A 189 11.05 6.99 -1.89
C SER A 189 10.25 6.01 -2.77
N GLU A 190 10.68 5.77 -4.02
CA GLU A 190 9.99 4.86 -4.94
C GLU A 190 9.84 3.45 -4.32
N LYS A 191 8.60 2.97 -4.22
CA LYS A 191 8.29 1.62 -3.75
C LYS A 191 8.53 0.57 -4.84
N HIS A 192 8.87 -0.64 -4.41
CA HIS A 192 9.08 -1.75 -5.34
C HIS A 192 7.74 -2.19 -5.97
N PRO A 193 7.61 -2.27 -7.31
CA PRO A 193 6.35 -2.59 -7.99
C PRO A 193 5.69 -3.90 -7.53
N LYS A 194 6.47 -4.91 -7.14
CA LYS A 194 5.93 -6.18 -6.64
C LYS A 194 5.07 -6.07 -5.38
N ILE A 195 5.28 -5.03 -4.54
CA ILE A 195 4.42 -4.76 -3.39
C ILE A 195 3.02 -4.44 -3.90
N LEU A 196 2.94 -3.48 -4.84
CA LEU A 196 1.68 -3.00 -5.42
C LEU A 196 1.01 -4.08 -6.27
N GLU A 197 1.79 -4.86 -7.03
CA GLU A 197 1.28 -5.97 -7.82
C GLU A 197 0.54 -6.99 -6.92
N ARG A 198 1.16 -7.38 -5.80
CA ARG A 198 0.55 -8.31 -4.85
C ARG A 198 -0.72 -7.75 -4.22
N ILE A 199 -0.70 -6.49 -3.80
CA ILE A 199 -1.85 -5.80 -3.18
C ILE A 199 -3.00 -5.67 -4.19
N ILE A 200 -2.72 -5.17 -5.39
CA ILE A 200 -3.73 -4.91 -6.41
C ILE A 200 -4.37 -6.21 -6.89
N LYS A 201 -3.58 -7.26 -7.13
CA LYS A 201 -4.11 -8.58 -7.49
C LYS A 201 -4.97 -9.18 -6.37
N ALA A 202 -4.53 -9.07 -5.11
CA ALA A 202 -5.26 -9.61 -3.98
C ALA A 202 -6.64 -8.97 -3.80
N SER A 203 -6.75 -7.65 -3.96
CA SER A 203 -7.89 -6.87 -3.45
C SER A 203 -8.60 -6.03 -4.51
N SER A 204 -8.45 -6.39 -5.79
CA SER A 204 -9.23 -5.78 -6.88
C SER A 204 -9.36 -6.71 -8.07
N ASN A 205 -10.37 -6.46 -8.89
CA ASN A 205 -10.61 -7.13 -10.17
C ASN A 205 -10.26 -6.19 -11.35
N GLU A 206 -10.22 -6.73 -12.57
CA GLU A 206 -10.05 -5.90 -13.77
C GLU A 206 -11.16 -4.85 -13.85
N ASN A 207 -10.80 -3.65 -14.32
CA ASN A 207 -11.65 -2.45 -14.39
C ASN A 207 -12.04 -1.82 -13.04
N ASP A 208 -11.68 -2.42 -11.89
CA ASP A 208 -11.84 -1.79 -10.59
C ASP A 208 -11.00 -0.51 -10.48
N VAL A 209 -11.40 0.41 -9.59
CA VAL A 209 -10.70 1.66 -9.35
C VAL A 209 -9.76 1.51 -8.16
N VAL A 210 -8.46 1.71 -8.41
CA VAL A 210 -7.39 1.74 -7.42
C VAL A 210 -7.02 3.19 -7.11
N ALA A 211 -7.04 3.59 -5.86
CA ALA A 211 -6.69 4.95 -5.45
C ALA A 211 -5.40 5.00 -4.63
N ASP A 212 -4.63 6.09 -4.82
CA ASP A 212 -3.46 6.44 -4.03
C ASP A 212 -3.43 7.96 -3.79
N PHE A 213 -3.63 8.36 -2.54
CA PHE A 213 -3.72 9.77 -2.14
C PHE A 213 -2.39 10.35 -1.63
N TYR A 214 -1.29 9.59 -1.76
CA TYR A 214 0.09 9.97 -1.48
C TYR A 214 1.00 9.39 -2.56
N CYS A 215 0.67 9.65 -3.83
CA CYS A 215 1.13 8.83 -4.95
C CYS A 215 2.63 8.91 -5.27
N GLY A 216 3.32 9.97 -4.83
CA GLY A 216 4.75 10.14 -5.07
C GLY A 216 5.12 9.96 -6.55
N SER A 217 5.95 8.96 -6.85
CA SER A 217 6.38 8.64 -8.22
C SER A 217 5.38 7.82 -9.05
N GLY A 218 4.15 7.58 -8.55
CA GLY A 218 3.07 6.92 -9.29
C GLY A 218 3.25 5.42 -9.52
N THR A 219 4.02 4.73 -8.69
CA THR A 219 4.21 3.26 -8.81
C THR A 219 2.87 2.52 -8.77
N THR A 220 1.97 2.93 -7.87
CA THR A 220 0.63 2.36 -7.72
C THR A 220 -0.14 2.41 -9.02
N PHE A 221 -0.15 3.55 -9.71
CA PHE A 221 -0.91 3.75 -10.95
C PHE A 221 -0.31 3.00 -12.14
N ALA A 222 1.03 2.97 -12.24
CA ALA A 222 1.70 2.20 -13.29
C ALA A 222 1.38 0.71 -13.18
N VAL A 223 1.37 0.17 -11.96
CA VAL A 223 1.00 -1.23 -11.71
C VAL A 223 -0.50 -1.46 -11.94
N ALA A 224 -1.38 -0.57 -11.45
CA ALA A 224 -2.82 -0.67 -11.69
C ALA A 224 -3.13 -0.72 -13.20
N LYS A 225 -2.56 0.21 -13.97
CA LYS A 225 -2.69 0.25 -15.44
C LYS A 225 -2.20 -1.03 -16.11
N SER A 226 -1.04 -1.55 -15.70
CA SER A 226 -0.47 -2.79 -16.26
C SER A 226 -1.31 -4.05 -15.97
N LEU A 227 -2.14 -3.98 -14.95
CA LEU A 227 -3.05 -5.03 -14.53
C LEU A 227 -4.51 -4.79 -14.99
N ASN A 228 -4.76 -3.87 -15.92
CA ASN A 228 -6.10 -3.50 -16.40
C ASN A 228 -7.04 -2.96 -15.32
N ARG A 229 -6.51 -2.23 -14.33
CA ARG A 229 -7.30 -1.49 -13.34
C ARG A 229 -7.34 -0.02 -13.71
N ASN A 230 -8.47 0.63 -13.43
CA ASN A 230 -8.54 2.08 -13.42
C ASN A 230 -7.84 2.63 -12.19
N PHE A 231 -7.45 3.89 -12.22
CA PHE A 231 -6.79 4.51 -11.08
C PHE A 231 -7.23 5.97 -10.89
N ILE A 232 -7.06 6.47 -9.68
CA ILE A 232 -7.22 7.88 -9.33
C ILE A 232 -6.33 8.21 -8.15
N GLY A 233 -5.80 9.43 -8.11
CA GLY A 233 -5.07 9.88 -6.92
C GLY A 233 -4.44 11.24 -7.10
N CYS A 234 -3.64 11.62 -6.12
CA CYS A 234 -3.02 12.93 -6.07
C CYS A 234 -1.69 12.93 -5.32
N ASP A 235 -1.00 14.02 -5.51
CA ASP A 235 0.10 14.45 -4.66
C ASP A 235 0.07 15.97 -4.53
N ILE A 236 0.51 16.48 -3.39
CA ILE A 236 0.65 17.93 -3.17
C ILE A 236 1.89 18.49 -3.88
N ASN A 237 2.85 17.63 -4.24
CA ASN A 237 4.06 18.00 -4.96
C ASN A 237 3.85 17.92 -6.47
N ALA A 238 3.96 19.05 -7.16
CA ALA A 238 3.84 19.13 -8.62
C ALA A 238 4.87 18.25 -9.36
N ASP A 239 6.09 18.11 -8.86
CA ASP A 239 7.12 17.25 -9.45
C ASP A 239 6.76 15.77 -9.33
N ALA A 240 6.17 15.34 -8.22
CA ALA A 240 5.65 14.00 -8.04
C ALA A 240 4.58 13.68 -9.09
N VAL A 241 3.62 14.58 -9.29
CA VAL A 241 2.56 14.45 -10.31
C VAL A 241 3.15 14.39 -11.72
N ARG A 242 4.12 15.26 -12.04
CA ARG A 242 4.82 15.26 -13.33
C ARG A 242 5.53 13.93 -13.59
N ILE A 243 6.34 13.45 -12.61
CA ILE A 243 7.08 12.18 -12.69
C ILE A 243 6.11 11.01 -12.89
N SER A 244 5.00 11.02 -12.16
CA SER A 244 3.96 9.99 -12.27
C SER A 244 3.32 9.95 -13.65
N ASN A 245 2.99 11.10 -14.24
CA ASN A 245 2.43 11.20 -15.58
C ASN A 245 3.45 10.76 -16.65
N GLU A 246 4.72 11.17 -16.53
CA GLU A 246 5.79 10.72 -17.43
C GLU A 246 5.98 9.17 -17.34
N ARG A 247 5.85 8.58 -16.16
CA ARG A 247 5.89 7.13 -15.99
C ARG A 247 4.74 6.44 -16.71
N LEU A 248 3.53 6.97 -16.62
CA LEU A 248 2.34 6.42 -17.28
C LEU A 248 2.35 6.56 -18.81
N SER A 249 3.09 7.52 -19.34
CA SER A 249 3.23 7.74 -20.78
C SER A 249 4.26 6.83 -21.45
N LYS A 250 5.19 6.26 -20.67
CA LYS A 250 6.16 5.28 -21.20
C LYS A 250 5.43 3.95 -21.47
N LYS A 251 5.51 3.53 -22.74
CA LYS A 251 4.98 2.24 -23.20
C LYS A 251 5.82 1.07 -22.70
#